data_d6bd2a3cf0a1a99d85f33485ca50800a
#
_entry.id   d6bd2a3cf0a1a99d85f33485ca50800a
#
_cell.length_a   1.000
_cell.length_b   1.000
_cell.length_c   1.000
_cell.angle_alpha   90.00
_cell.angle_beta   90.00
_cell.angle_gamma   90.00
#
_symmetry.space_group_name_H-M   'P 1'
#
loop_
_entity.id
_entity.type
_entity.pdbx_description
1 polymer ?
#
loop_
_entity_poly.entity_id
_entity_poly.type
_entity_poly.pdbx_seq_one_letter_code
_entity_poly.pdbx_strand_id
1 'polypeptide(L)'
;SRITGLSNIEITPDFSAKLGMAYGVFAGLDSKILISRDIDNVSLMIKGSITSGLLSSGVTVLDYQTTPIPILRQELGKGKASGGIFVRKSPFDSSRCDIIFFDSNGKDLSSAKIKSIERLVISNDARPIPFDKIGSINYAERTYESYSERFISLLDKEVINRREFKIAINFSHGITSTILPNILGDFNIELVTLDSHLDSAKQSRSPEEFKTALQQLSYIVTSLKYDAGFLIDAGGEKIY
;
A
#
# COMPACT_ATOMS: atom_id res chain seq x y z
N SER A 1 -13.36 2.82 -2.94
CA SER A 1 -12.34 3.66 -2.28
C SER A 1 -11.06 3.80 -3.11
N ARG A 2 -11.12 3.49 -4.42
CA ARG A 2 -9.97 3.60 -5.34
C ARG A 2 -10.38 4.15 -6.69
N ILE A 3 -9.43 4.81 -7.36
CA ILE A 3 -9.47 5.17 -8.76
C ILE A 3 -8.55 4.21 -9.50
N THR A 4 -9.05 3.58 -10.55
CA THR A 4 -8.31 2.62 -11.38
C THR A 4 -8.41 3.04 -12.83
N GLY A 5 -7.29 3.09 -13.55
CA GLY A 5 -7.27 3.44 -14.97
C GLY A 5 -6.02 2.94 -15.68
N LEU A 6 -6.01 3.01 -17.00
CA LEU A 6 -4.85 2.67 -17.81
C LEU A 6 -3.66 3.58 -17.47
N SER A 7 -2.54 2.94 -17.16
CA SER A 7 -1.31 3.62 -16.75
C SER A 7 -0.79 4.54 -17.86
N ASN A 8 -0.51 5.79 -17.52
CA ASN A 8 0.01 6.83 -18.42
C ASN A 8 -0.87 7.13 -19.66
N ILE A 9 -2.15 6.72 -19.62
CA ILE A 9 -3.18 7.00 -20.64
C ILE A 9 -4.38 7.68 -19.97
N GLU A 10 -5.00 7.02 -18.98
CA GLU A 10 -6.09 7.56 -18.18
C GLU A 10 -5.54 8.15 -16.86
N ILE A 11 -4.63 7.42 -16.20
CA ILE A 11 -3.91 7.89 -15.01
C ILE A 11 -2.56 8.48 -15.47
N THR A 12 -2.60 9.74 -15.88
CA THR A 12 -1.42 10.50 -16.34
C THR A 12 -0.82 11.32 -15.21
N PRO A 13 0.43 11.82 -15.33
CA PRO A 13 1.02 12.77 -14.39
C PRO A 13 0.17 14.04 -14.20
N ASP A 14 -0.39 14.60 -15.26
CA ASP A 14 -1.26 15.79 -15.20
C ASP A 14 -2.55 15.51 -14.42
N PHE A 15 -3.26 14.43 -14.75
CA PHE A 15 -4.43 13.98 -13.99
C PHE A 15 -4.09 13.77 -12.52
N SER A 16 -2.96 13.13 -12.23
CA SER A 16 -2.53 12.79 -10.87
C SER A 16 -2.16 14.02 -10.05
N ALA A 17 -1.56 15.04 -10.67
CA ALA A 17 -1.29 16.32 -10.01
C ALA A 17 -2.60 17.05 -9.67
N LYS A 18 -3.56 17.10 -10.61
CA LYS A 18 -4.90 17.67 -10.35
C LYS A 18 -5.64 16.91 -9.24
N LEU A 19 -5.56 15.57 -9.24
CA LEU A 19 -6.15 14.73 -8.21
C LEU A 19 -5.51 15.00 -6.84
N GLY A 20 -4.18 15.15 -6.78
CA GLY A 20 -3.46 15.51 -5.57
C GLY A 20 -3.90 16.87 -5.01
N MET A 21 -4.02 17.88 -5.86
CA MET A 21 -4.51 19.20 -5.49
C MET A 21 -5.95 19.14 -4.98
N ALA A 22 -6.84 18.43 -5.69
CA ALA A 22 -8.24 18.25 -5.28
C ALA A 22 -8.36 17.53 -3.93
N TYR A 23 -7.55 16.49 -3.70
CA TYR A 23 -7.52 15.79 -2.42
C TYR A 23 -6.98 16.68 -1.30
N GLY A 24 -5.96 17.50 -1.56
CA GLY A 24 -5.44 18.44 -0.58
C GLY A 24 -6.46 19.53 -0.20
N VAL A 25 -7.19 20.09 -1.17
CA VAL A 25 -8.31 21.01 -0.91
C VAL A 25 -9.41 20.33 -0.08
N PHE A 26 -9.74 19.07 -0.40
CA PHE A 26 -10.70 18.26 0.36
C PHE A 26 -10.24 18.02 1.80
N ALA A 27 -8.96 17.75 2.02
CA ALA A 27 -8.38 17.50 3.34
C ALA A 27 -8.31 18.78 4.20
N GLY A 28 -8.17 19.93 3.57
CA GLY A 28 -8.06 21.25 4.21
C GLY A 28 -6.61 21.72 4.35
N LEU A 29 -6.46 23.02 4.50
CA LEU A 29 -5.17 23.68 4.69
C LEU A 29 -4.45 23.13 5.94
N ASP A 30 -3.12 23.05 5.87
CA ASP A 30 -2.24 22.55 6.95
C ASP A 30 -2.48 21.08 7.34
N SER A 31 -3.31 20.35 6.58
CA SER A 31 -3.50 18.92 6.78
C SER A 31 -2.22 18.15 6.54
N LYS A 32 -2.10 16.97 7.19
CA LYS A 32 -1.03 16.01 6.93
C LYS A 32 -1.60 14.80 6.19
N ILE A 33 -0.99 14.42 5.07
CA ILE A 33 -1.41 13.28 4.26
C ILE A 33 -0.26 12.28 4.15
N LEU A 34 -0.52 11.04 4.54
CA LEU A 34 0.41 9.95 4.31
C LEU A 34 0.35 9.52 2.84
N ILE A 35 1.51 9.31 2.23
CA ILE A 35 1.57 8.75 0.88
C ILE A 35 2.60 7.62 0.81
N SER A 36 2.24 6.56 0.10
CA SER A 36 3.13 5.44 -0.18
C SER A 36 2.81 4.81 -1.53
N ARG A 37 3.66 3.88 -1.96
CA ARG A 37 3.50 3.14 -3.22
C ARG A 37 4.05 1.72 -3.13
N ASP A 38 3.77 0.91 -4.14
CA ASP A 38 4.49 -0.31 -4.43
C ASP A 38 5.85 -0.04 -5.10
N ILE A 39 6.51 -1.08 -5.59
CA ILE A 39 7.84 -0.98 -6.21
C ILE A 39 7.83 -0.56 -7.68
N ASP A 40 6.66 -0.42 -8.32
CA ASP A 40 6.57 -0.15 -9.76
C ASP A 40 6.94 1.30 -10.13
N ASN A 41 7.57 1.47 -11.29
CA ASN A 41 7.98 2.79 -11.77
C ASN A 41 6.81 3.69 -12.14
N VAL A 42 5.69 3.13 -12.62
CA VAL A 42 4.45 3.90 -12.86
C VAL A 42 3.94 4.45 -11.55
N SER A 43 3.92 3.63 -10.49
CA SER A 43 3.51 4.06 -9.15
C SER A 43 4.41 5.15 -8.59
N LEU A 44 5.72 5.09 -8.86
CA LEU A 44 6.67 6.15 -8.51
C LEU A 44 6.32 7.48 -9.19
N MET A 45 6.10 7.45 -10.51
CA MET A 45 5.75 8.62 -11.32
C MET A 45 4.43 9.25 -10.84
N ILE A 46 3.39 8.44 -10.69
CA ILE A 46 2.05 8.88 -10.28
C ILE A 46 2.07 9.43 -8.84
N LYS A 47 2.74 8.74 -7.91
CA LYS A 47 2.91 9.23 -6.54
C LYS A 47 3.61 10.60 -6.52
N GLY A 48 4.68 10.78 -7.30
CA GLY A 48 5.37 12.06 -7.40
C GLY A 48 4.47 13.18 -7.89
N SER A 49 3.62 12.90 -8.88
CA SER A 49 2.66 13.85 -9.42
C SER A 49 1.57 14.21 -8.40
N ILE A 50 1.00 13.22 -7.70
CA ILE A 50 0.05 13.45 -6.60
C ILE A 50 0.69 14.30 -5.50
N THR A 51 1.93 13.99 -5.12
CA THR A 51 2.68 14.75 -4.11
C THR A 51 2.79 16.22 -4.50
N SER A 52 3.16 16.53 -5.75
CA SER A 52 3.25 17.90 -6.23
C SER A 52 1.90 18.64 -6.13
N GLY A 53 0.80 17.97 -6.44
CA GLY A 53 -0.54 18.52 -6.28
C GLY A 53 -0.92 18.79 -4.82
N LEU A 54 -0.59 17.87 -3.91
CA LEU A 54 -0.80 18.04 -2.47
C LEU A 54 -0.02 19.25 -1.93
N LEU A 55 1.26 19.37 -2.28
CA LEU A 55 2.10 20.51 -1.84
C LEU A 55 1.52 21.83 -2.33
N SER A 56 1.03 21.89 -3.58
CA SER A 56 0.44 23.11 -4.16
C SER A 56 -0.87 23.53 -3.48
N SER A 57 -1.48 22.69 -2.68
CA SER A 57 -2.68 22.98 -1.87
C SER A 57 -2.37 23.24 -0.37
N GLY A 58 -1.11 23.36 0.02
CA GLY A 58 -0.69 23.65 1.40
C GLY A 58 -0.67 22.46 2.35
N VAL A 59 -0.73 21.25 1.82
CA VAL A 59 -0.71 20.03 2.62
C VAL A 59 0.72 19.63 2.94
N THR A 60 0.96 19.20 4.17
CA THR A 60 2.20 18.51 4.54
C THR A 60 2.10 17.04 4.14
N VAL A 61 2.99 16.59 3.28
CA VAL A 61 3.08 15.19 2.85
C VAL A 61 4.03 14.42 3.76
N LEU A 62 3.54 13.32 4.34
CA LEU A 62 4.35 12.34 5.05
C LEU A 62 4.62 11.19 4.09
N ASP A 63 5.82 11.17 3.52
CA ASP A 63 6.21 10.20 2.49
C ASP A 63 6.78 8.92 3.11
N TYR A 64 6.04 7.84 3.00
CA TYR A 64 6.42 6.49 3.43
C TYR A 64 7.15 5.70 2.33
N GLN A 65 7.49 6.36 1.22
CA GLN A 65 8.25 5.81 0.10
C GLN A 65 7.59 4.53 -0.46
N THR A 66 8.23 3.38 -0.27
CA THR A 66 7.74 2.07 -0.70
C THR A 66 7.47 1.24 0.54
N THR A 67 6.19 1.03 0.88
CA THR A 67 5.77 0.20 2.01
C THR A 67 4.50 -0.58 1.64
N PRO A 68 4.23 -1.73 2.26
CA PRO A 68 2.95 -2.41 2.05
C PRO A 68 1.79 -1.65 2.71
N ILE A 69 0.59 -1.87 2.19
CA ILE A 69 -0.65 -1.21 2.65
C ILE A 69 -0.90 -1.35 4.17
N PRO A 70 -0.68 -2.51 4.82
CA PRO A 70 -0.88 -2.65 6.27
C PRO A 70 -0.08 -1.65 7.11
N ILE A 71 1.13 -1.30 6.69
CA ILE A 71 1.95 -0.30 7.38
C ILE A 71 1.29 1.08 7.28
N LEU A 72 0.86 1.49 6.07
CA LEU A 72 0.18 2.76 5.89
C LEU A 72 -1.10 2.85 6.74
N ARG A 73 -1.90 1.79 6.77
CA ARG A 73 -3.10 1.70 7.60
C ARG A 73 -2.79 1.82 9.09
N GLN A 74 -1.74 1.14 9.58
CA GLN A 74 -1.32 1.23 10.98
C GLN A 74 -0.87 2.65 11.34
N GLU A 75 -0.08 3.29 10.48
CA GLU A 75 0.43 4.64 10.74
C GLU A 75 -0.69 5.69 10.77
N LEU A 76 -1.68 5.55 9.89
CA LEU A 76 -2.90 6.36 9.94
C LEU A 76 -3.65 6.18 11.26
N GLY A 77 -3.81 4.94 11.71
CA GLY A 77 -4.45 4.61 12.98
C GLY A 77 -3.79 5.22 14.23
N LYS A 78 -2.54 5.72 14.12
CA LYS A 78 -1.87 6.49 15.19
C LYS A 78 -2.34 7.95 15.28
N GLY A 79 -3.26 8.39 14.42
CA GLY A 79 -3.83 9.76 14.44
C GLY A 79 -2.89 10.87 13.99
N LYS A 80 -1.82 10.54 13.26
CA LYS A 80 -0.80 11.53 12.84
C LYS A 80 -1.15 12.27 11.56
N ALA A 81 -2.21 11.85 10.86
CA ALA A 81 -2.60 12.42 9.57
C ALA A 81 -4.12 12.41 9.36
N SER A 82 -4.58 13.30 8.48
CA SER A 82 -5.99 13.45 8.11
C SER A 82 -6.48 12.37 7.13
N GLY A 83 -5.56 11.67 6.48
CA GLY A 83 -5.84 10.59 5.55
C GLY A 83 -4.59 10.10 4.84
N GLY A 84 -4.76 9.16 3.91
CA GLY A 84 -3.64 8.58 3.19
C GLY A 84 -3.95 8.19 1.76
N ILE A 85 -2.89 8.05 0.97
CA ILE A 85 -2.94 7.62 -0.42
C ILE A 85 -1.91 6.52 -0.64
N PHE A 86 -2.32 5.45 -1.31
CA PHE A 86 -1.44 4.41 -1.79
C PHE A 86 -1.55 4.27 -3.30
N VAL A 87 -0.41 4.22 -3.98
CA VAL A 87 -0.35 4.05 -5.44
C VAL A 87 0.27 2.69 -5.75
N ARG A 88 -0.40 1.90 -6.59
CA ARG A 88 0.10 0.59 -7.01
C ARG A 88 -0.25 0.25 -8.45
N LYS A 89 0.50 -0.65 -9.02
CA LYS A 89 0.05 -1.42 -10.18
C LYS A 89 -1.18 -2.25 -9.81
N SER A 90 -2.14 -2.35 -10.71
CA SER A 90 -3.32 -3.20 -10.45
C SER A 90 -2.91 -4.67 -10.32
N PRO A 91 -3.39 -5.40 -9.31
CA PRO A 91 -2.99 -6.78 -9.07
C PRO A 91 -3.48 -7.78 -10.11
N PHE A 92 -4.47 -7.40 -10.95
CA PHE A 92 -5.07 -8.27 -11.95
C PHE A 92 -4.86 -7.81 -13.40
N ASP A 93 -4.31 -6.61 -13.60
CA ASP A 93 -4.06 -6.04 -14.93
C ASP A 93 -2.83 -5.14 -14.89
N SER A 94 -1.74 -5.63 -15.46
CA SER A 94 -0.44 -4.93 -15.46
C SER A 94 -0.44 -3.61 -16.24
N SER A 95 -1.45 -3.37 -17.10
CA SER A 95 -1.61 -2.11 -17.84
C SER A 95 -2.27 -1.01 -17.01
N ARG A 96 -2.81 -1.33 -15.82
CA ARG A 96 -3.57 -0.41 -14.99
C ARG A 96 -2.83 -0.05 -13.70
N CYS A 97 -3.13 1.16 -13.21
CA CYS A 97 -2.69 1.68 -11.93
C CYS A 97 -3.91 1.91 -11.03
N ASP A 98 -3.76 1.58 -9.75
CA ASP A 98 -4.74 1.88 -8.69
C ASP A 98 -4.22 3.01 -7.80
N ILE A 99 -5.06 4.01 -7.54
CA ILE A 99 -4.85 5.03 -6.51
C ILE A 99 -5.90 4.77 -5.42
N ILE A 100 -5.44 4.37 -4.24
CA ILE A 100 -6.29 3.96 -3.11
C ILE A 100 -6.27 5.05 -2.05
N PHE A 101 -7.44 5.40 -1.52
CA PHE A 101 -7.58 6.45 -0.52
C PHE A 101 -8.04 5.88 0.82
N PHE A 102 -7.43 6.38 1.90
CA PHE A 102 -7.73 6.00 3.27
C PHE A 102 -8.17 7.21 4.09
N ASP A 103 -9.03 6.98 5.07
CA ASP A 103 -9.36 7.96 6.09
C ASP A 103 -8.28 8.06 7.19
N SER A 104 -8.46 8.95 8.15
CA SER A 104 -7.54 9.16 9.27
C SER A 104 -7.36 7.94 10.20
N ASN A 105 -8.25 6.95 10.11
CA ASN A 105 -8.18 5.72 10.89
C ASN A 105 -7.59 4.54 10.09
N GLY A 106 -7.11 4.79 8.87
CA GLY A 106 -6.58 3.75 7.98
C GLY A 106 -7.65 2.86 7.33
N LYS A 107 -8.92 3.23 7.41
CA LYS A 107 -10.01 2.56 6.67
C LYS A 107 -10.11 3.13 5.26
N ASP A 108 -10.69 2.36 4.37
CA ASP A 108 -10.99 2.82 3.02
C ASP A 108 -11.87 4.06 3.06
N LEU A 109 -11.53 5.08 2.27
CA LEU A 109 -12.33 6.29 2.16
C LEU A 109 -13.70 5.95 1.58
N SER A 110 -14.78 6.48 2.17
CA SER A 110 -16.14 6.19 1.71
C SER A 110 -16.41 6.71 0.30
N SER A 111 -17.31 6.04 -0.42
CA SER A 111 -17.69 6.42 -1.80
C SER A 111 -18.22 7.87 -1.88
N ALA A 112 -18.89 8.37 -0.84
CA ALA A 112 -19.36 9.74 -0.80
C ALA A 112 -18.20 10.74 -0.78
N LYS A 113 -17.16 10.48 0.01
CA LYS A 113 -15.95 11.31 0.06
C LYS A 113 -15.16 11.24 -1.24
N ILE A 114 -15.04 10.07 -1.86
CA ILE A 114 -14.41 9.93 -3.19
C ILE A 114 -15.15 10.78 -4.23
N LYS A 115 -16.49 10.72 -4.28
CA LYS A 115 -17.27 11.56 -5.19
C LYS A 115 -17.08 13.08 -4.95
N SER A 116 -16.82 13.48 -3.71
CA SER A 116 -16.50 14.89 -3.42
C SER A 116 -15.16 15.31 -4.01
N ILE A 117 -14.14 14.44 -3.93
CA ILE A 117 -12.83 14.65 -4.54
C ILE A 117 -12.95 14.68 -6.09
N GLU A 118 -13.67 13.71 -6.67
CA GLU A 118 -13.92 13.65 -8.11
C GLU A 118 -14.60 14.93 -8.64
N ARG A 119 -15.57 15.48 -7.90
CA ARG A 119 -16.20 16.76 -8.26
C ARG A 119 -15.17 17.89 -8.33
N LEU A 120 -14.27 18.00 -7.36
CA LEU A 120 -13.21 19.03 -7.37
C LEU A 120 -12.26 18.87 -8.54
N VAL A 121 -11.98 17.65 -8.98
CA VAL A 121 -11.18 17.38 -10.20
C VAL A 121 -11.95 17.83 -11.46
N ILE A 122 -13.22 17.45 -11.58
CA ILE A 122 -14.05 17.70 -12.77
C ILE A 122 -14.37 19.20 -12.90
N SER A 123 -14.76 19.86 -11.80
CA SER A 123 -15.08 21.31 -11.82
C SER A 123 -13.85 22.18 -11.97
N ASN A 124 -12.66 21.61 -11.79
CA ASN A 124 -11.39 22.34 -11.76
C ASN A 124 -11.39 23.51 -10.75
N ASP A 125 -12.13 23.32 -9.61
CA ASP A 125 -12.26 24.35 -8.55
C ASP A 125 -11.08 24.34 -7.57
N ALA A 126 -10.33 23.25 -7.52
CA ALA A 126 -9.11 23.20 -6.74
C ALA A 126 -8.09 24.22 -7.31
N ARG A 127 -7.62 25.14 -6.48
CA ARG A 127 -6.68 26.19 -6.88
C ARG A 127 -5.38 26.05 -6.05
N PRO A 128 -4.23 26.32 -6.69
CA PRO A 128 -2.98 26.42 -5.94
C PRO A 128 -3.05 27.61 -4.99
N ILE A 129 -2.40 27.47 -3.85
CA ILE A 129 -2.27 28.51 -2.83
C ILE A 129 -1.08 29.42 -3.15
N PRO A 130 -0.96 30.62 -2.49
CA PRO A 130 0.19 31.49 -2.61
C PRO A 130 1.50 30.79 -2.29
N PHE A 131 2.60 31.23 -2.92
CA PHE A 131 3.91 30.59 -2.86
C PHE A 131 4.48 30.47 -1.42
N ASP A 132 4.13 31.39 -0.54
CA ASP A 132 4.55 31.44 0.88
C ASP A 132 3.79 30.45 1.78
N LYS A 133 2.77 29.77 1.24
CA LYS A 133 1.95 28.76 1.94
C LYS A 133 2.06 27.36 1.35
N ILE A 134 2.96 27.13 0.39
CA ILE A 134 3.19 25.82 -0.20
C ILE A 134 3.53 24.82 0.90
N GLY A 135 2.92 23.63 0.82
CA GLY A 135 3.13 22.55 1.76
C GLY A 135 4.56 22.00 1.77
N SER A 136 4.85 21.13 2.69
CA SER A 136 6.17 20.49 2.86
C SER A 136 6.10 18.98 2.69
N ILE A 137 7.25 18.34 2.44
CA ILE A 137 7.38 16.90 2.42
C ILE A 137 8.32 16.45 3.54
N ASN A 138 7.91 15.45 4.30
CA ASN A 138 8.70 14.80 5.34
C ASN A 138 8.76 13.30 5.04
N TYR A 139 9.94 12.73 5.08
CA TYR A 139 10.14 11.30 4.88
C TYR A 139 10.00 10.56 6.20
N ALA A 140 9.23 9.46 6.17
CA ALA A 140 9.04 8.63 7.35
C ALA A 140 10.30 7.80 7.63
N GLU A 141 10.69 7.73 8.90
CA GLU A 141 11.83 6.95 9.37
C GLU A 141 11.37 5.79 10.24
N ARG A 142 12.19 4.72 10.28
CA ARG A 142 11.97 3.54 11.13
C ARG A 142 10.57 2.91 11.00
N THR A 143 10.01 2.96 9.81
CA THR A 143 8.64 2.54 9.54
C THR A 143 8.46 1.02 9.74
N TYR A 144 9.43 0.23 9.29
CA TYR A 144 9.39 -1.23 9.36
C TYR A 144 9.59 -1.72 10.79
N GLU A 145 10.52 -1.14 11.52
CA GLU A 145 10.78 -1.46 12.92
C GLU A 145 9.54 -1.18 13.77
N SER A 146 8.97 0.02 13.63
CA SER A 146 7.75 0.42 14.35
C SER A 146 6.55 -0.48 14.02
N TYR A 147 6.45 -0.96 12.78
CA TYR A 147 5.41 -1.92 12.39
C TYR A 147 5.66 -3.29 13.02
N SER A 148 6.89 -3.80 12.94
CA SER A 148 7.28 -5.10 13.49
C SER A 148 7.07 -5.17 15.00
N GLU A 149 7.54 -4.16 15.74
CA GLU A 149 7.33 -4.05 17.19
C GLU A 149 5.84 -4.10 17.55
N ARG A 150 5.01 -3.33 16.85
CA ARG A 150 3.57 -3.32 17.05
C ARG A 150 2.93 -4.65 16.70
N PHE A 151 3.31 -5.24 15.56
CA PHE A 151 2.77 -6.53 15.12
C PHE A 151 3.07 -7.63 16.14
N ILE A 152 4.34 -7.75 16.58
CA ILE A 152 4.76 -8.72 17.58
C ILE A 152 4.03 -8.51 18.91
N SER A 153 3.80 -7.26 19.33
CA SER A 153 3.09 -6.95 20.57
C SER A 153 1.63 -7.39 20.60
N LEU A 154 1.04 -7.68 19.45
CA LEU A 154 -0.35 -8.16 19.33
C LEU A 154 -0.45 -9.70 19.36
N LEU A 155 0.70 -10.39 19.27
CA LEU A 155 0.76 -11.85 19.22
C LEU A 155 1.12 -12.42 20.59
N ASP A 156 0.50 -13.53 20.96
CA ASP A 156 0.87 -14.30 22.12
C ASP A 156 2.05 -15.23 21.77
N LYS A 157 3.26 -14.75 22.02
CA LYS A 157 4.50 -15.48 21.72
C LYS A 157 4.59 -16.80 22.46
N GLU A 158 4.09 -16.90 23.69
CA GLU A 158 4.13 -18.13 24.47
C GLU A 158 3.23 -19.20 23.84
N VAL A 159 2.05 -18.82 23.38
CA VAL A 159 1.12 -19.74 22.71
C VAL A 159 1.69 -20.21 21.38
N ILE A 160 2.22 -19.28 20.57
CA ILE A 160 2.77 -19.62 19.24
C ILE A 160 3.99 -20.53 19.36
N ASN A 161 4.87 -20.30 20.36
CA ASN A 161 6.10 -21.06 20.51
C ASN A 161 5.93 -22.43 21.23
N ARG A 162 4.70 -22.82 21.61
CA ARG A 162 4.45 -24.13 22.26
C ARG A 162 4.81 -25.33 21.39
N ARG A 163 4.76 -25.15 20.07
CA ARG A 163 5.22 -26.14 19.09
C ARG A 163 5.88 -25.45 17.93
N GLU A 164 6.64 -26.20 17.15
CA GLU A 164 7.10 -25.73 15.84
C GLU A 164 5.93 -25.74 14.85
N PHE A 165 5.73 -24.61 14.16
CA PHE A 165 4.81 -24.53 13.02
C PHE A 165 5.60 -24.53 11.72
N LYS A 166 5.12 -25.28 10.72
CA LYS A 166 5.68 -25.32 9.37
C LYS A 166 4.77 -24.60 8.41
N ILE A 167 5.21 -23.45 7.90
CA ILE A 167 4.38 -22.53 7.10
C ILE A 167 5.04 -22.25 5.76
N ALA A 168 4.24 -22.32 4.68
CA ALA A 168 4.66 -21.89 3.36
C ALA A 168 3.97 -20.56 3.00
N ILE A 169 4.72 -19.54 2.56
CA ILE A 169 4.15 -18.24 2.16
C ILE A 169 4.59 -17.87 0.74
N ASN A 170 3.59 -17.63 -0.12
CA ASN A 170 3.82 -17.00 -1.43
C ASN A 170 3.60 -15.49 -1.31
N PHE A 171 4.63 -14.68 -1.60
CA PHE A 171 4.63 -13.23 -1.44
C PHE A 171 4.22 -12.47 -2.70
N SER A 172 3.87 -13.14 -3.78
CA SER A 172 3.46 -12.51 -5.05
C SER A 172 4.44 -11.43 -5.55
N HIS A 173 5.73 -11.63 -5.33
CA HIS A 173 6.79 -10.66 -5.65
C HIS A 173 6.61 -9.28 -4.99
N GLY A 174 5.81 -9.21 -3.91
CA GLY A 174 5.46 -7.98 -3.21
C GLY A 174 6.40 -7.61 -2.07
N ILE A 175 6.33 -6.36 -1.64
CA ILE A 175 7.22 -5.77 -0.62
C ILE A 175 7.08 -6.43 0.77
N THR A 176 5.98 -7.12 1.05
CA THR A 176 5.80 -7.87 2.32
C THR A 176 6.85 -8.94 2.54
N SER A 177 7.47 -9.44 1.45
CA SER A 177 8.57 -10.41 1.52
C SER A 177 9.82 -9.89 2.22
N THR A 178 10.00 -8.58 2.33
CA THR A 178 11.14 -7.96 3.02
C THR A 178 10.92 -7.76 4.51
N ILE A 179 9.69 -7.93 4.99
CA ILE A 179 9.30 -7.59 6.37
C ILE A 179 8.80 -8.82 7.12
N LEU A 180 7.82 -9.52 6.57
CA LEU A 180 7.12 -10.59 7.28
C LEU A 180 8.03 -11.78 7.68
N PRO A 181 8.99 -12.23 6.84
CA PRO A 181 9.92 -13.28 7.26
C PRO A 181 10.74 -12.91 8.48
N ASN A 182 11.17 -11.64 8.59
CA ASN A 182 11.91 -11.16 9.75
C ASN A 182 11.05 -11.16 11.02
N ILE A 183 9.77 -10.76 10.91
CA ILE A 183 8.81 -10.81 12.03
C ILE A 183 8.58 -12.27 12.47
N LEU A 184 8.36 -13.17 11.52
CA LEU A 184 8.09 -14.58 11.80
C LEU A 184 9.32 -15.31 12.36
N GLY A 185 10.54 -14.84 12.06
CA GLY A 185 11.78 -15.35 12.61
C GLY A 185 11.92 -15.20 14.13
N ASP A 186 11.11 -14.34 14.77
CA ASP A 186 11.04 -14.22 16.23
C ASP A 186 10.23 -15.34 16.90
N PHE A 187 9.60 -16.22 16.12
CA PHE A 187 8.74 -17.30 16.58
C PHE A 187 9.30 -18.67 16.18
N ASN A 188 8.81 -19.73 16.83
CA ASN A 188 9.18 -21.11 16.51
C ASN A 188 8.45 -21.59 15.23
N ILE A 189 8.82 -20.98 14.08
CA ILE A 189 8.21 -21.21 12.77
C ILE A 189 9.28 -21.61 11.76
N GLU A 190 9.14 -22.81 11.19
CA GLU A 190 9.85 -23.20 9.96
C GLU A 190 9.12 -22.59 8.76
N LEU A 191 9.77 -21.66 8.07
CA LEU A 191 9.17 -20.87 6.97
C LEU A 191 9.78 -21.23 5.62
N VAL A 192 8.94 -21.65 4.67
CA VAL A 192 9.28 -21.69 3.23
C VAL A 192 8.64 -20.51 2.53
N THR A 193 9.43 -19.77 1.76
CA THR A 193 8.98 -18.60 0.99
C THR A 193 8.99 -18.88 -0.50
N LEU A 194 7.92 -18.45 -1.16
CA LEU A 194 7.73 -18.52 -2.62
C LEU A 194 7.54 -17.11 -3.15
N ASP A 195 8.04 -16.85 -4.36
CA ASP A 195 7.92 -15.55 -5.03
C ASP A 195 8.33 -14.38 -4.12
N SER A 196 9.39 -14.56 -3.32
CA SER A 196 9.84 -13.63 -2.29
C SER A 196 10.79 -12.54 -2.82
N HIS A 197 11.37 -12.68 -4.01
CA HIS A 197 12.15 -11.61 -4.62
C HIS A 197 11.24 -10.54 -5.22
N LEU A 198 11.65 -9.27 -5.11
CA LEU A 198 10.87 -8.15 -5.63
C LEU A 198 10.95 -8.10 -7.16
N ASP A 199 9.80 -8.16 -7.82
CA ASP A 199 9.71 -8.09 -9.29
C ASP A 199 8.40 -7.41 -9.70
N SER A 200 8.48 -6.12 -10.08
CA SER A 200 7.28 -5.35 -10.45
C SER A 200 6.58 -5.90 -11.69
N ALA A 201 7.27 -6.62 -12.57
CA ALA A 201 6.66 -7.22 -13.75
C ALA A 201 5.71 -8.38 -13.40
N LYS A 202 5.93 -9.02 -12.25
CA LYS A 202 5.17 -10.20 -11.80
C LYS A 202 4.16 -9.93 -10.68
N GLN A 203 3.97 -8.68 -10.29
CA GLN A 203 3.01 -8.31 -9.23
C GLN A 203 1.56 -8.40 -9.68
N SER A 204 1.29 -8.27 -10.97
CA SER A 204 -0.05 -8.49 -11.53
C SER A 204 -0.17 -9.93 -12.02
N ARG A 205 -1.29 -10.58 -11.70
CA ARG A 205 -1.58 -11.95 -12.09
C ARG A 205 -2.97 -12.04 -12.72
N SER A 206 -3.08 -12.74 -13.84
CA SER A 206 -4.37 -13.17 -14.38
C SER A 206 -5.08 -14.13 -13.41
N PRO A 207 -6.39 -14.36 -13.54
CA PRO A 207 -7.10 -15.36 -12.75
C PRO A 207 -6.50 -16.77 -12.86
N GLU A 208 -5.98 -17.13 -14.03
CA GLU A 208 -5.34 -18.42 -14.31
C GLU A 208 -4.00 -18.53 -13.58
N GLU A 209 -3.16 -17.48 -13.66
CA GLU A 209 -1.89 -17.44 -12.95
C GLU A 209 -2.08 -17.44 -11.43
N PHE A 210 -3.11 -16.75 -10.94
CA PHE A 210 -3.48 -16.76 -9.53
C PHE A 210 -3.88 -18.16 -9.06
N LYS A 211 -4.73 -18.85 -9.85
CA LYS A 211 -5.13 -20.24 -9.58
C LYS A 211 -3.93 -21.19 -9.59
N THR A 212 -3.03 -21.03 -10.54
CA THR A 212 -1.80 -21.83 -10.65
C THR A 212 -0.92 -21.63 -9.41
N ALA A 213 -0.74 -20.39 -8.95
CA ALA A 213 0.04 -20.10 -7.75
C ALA A 213 -0.56 -20.74 -6.49
N LEU A 214 -1.90 -20.74 -6.34
CA LEU A 214 -2.58 -21.43 -5.25
C LEU A 214 -2.40 -22.96 -5.33
N GLN A 215 -2.47 -23.54 -6.52
CA GLN A 215 -2.25 -24.98 -6.72
C GLN A 215 -0.81 -25.38 -6.38
N GLN A 216 0.18 -24.59 -6.81
CA GLN A 216 1.59 -24.80 -6.46
C GLN A 216 1.81 -24.72 -4.94
N LEU A 217 1.24 -23.73 -4.28
CA LEU A 217 1.31 -23.58 -2.84
C LEU A 217 0.69 -24.79 -2.12
N SER A 218 -0.50 -25.21 -2.53
CA SER A 218 -1.19 -26.41 -2.00
C SER A 218 -0.37 -27.67 -2.19
N TYR A 219 0.27 -27.85 -3.34
CA TYR A 219 1.14 -28.98 -3.62
C TYR A 219 2.36 -29.00 -2.67
N ILE A 220 3.00 -27.84 -2.46
CA ILE A 220 4.15 -27.72 -1.55
C ILE A 220 3.75 -28.05 -0.11
N VAL A 221 2.65 -27.46 0.39
CA VAL A 221 2.12 -27.73 1.74
C VAL A 221 1.86 -29.22 1.95
N THR A 222 1.21 -29.86 0.98
CA THR A 222 0.86 -31.29 1.07
C THR A 222 2.11 -32.18 0.98
N SER A 223 2.99 -31.91 0.02
CA SER A 223 4.19 -32.75 -0.23
C SER A 223 5.21 -32.67 0.90
N LEU A 224 5.38 -31.50 1.48
CA LEU A 224 6.32 -31.26 2.59
C LEU A 224 5.66 -31.47 3.98
N LYS A 225 4.36 -31.77 4.01
CA LYS A 225 3.58 -31.93 5.27
C LYS A 225 3.65 -30.69 6.16
N TYR A 226 3.52 -29.50 5.55
CA TYR A 226 3.44 -28.23 6.24
C TYR A 226 2.05 -28.06 6.89
N ASP A 227 1.98 -27.30 8.00
CA ASP A 227 0.73 -27.06 8.73
C ASP A 227 -0.22 -26.15 7.96
N ALA A 228 0.32 -25.15 7.25
CA ALA A 228 -0.48 -24.19 6.47
C ALA A 228 0.32 -23.54 5.34
N GLY A 229 -0.42 -23.02 4.34
CA GLY A 229 0.13 -22.19 3.26
C GLY A 229 -0.69 -20.92 3.10
N PHE A 230 0.00 -19.81 2.85
CA PHE A 230 -0.62 -18.50 2.65
C PHE A 230 -0.12 -17.86 1.37
N LEU A 231 -1.03 -17.32 0.56
CA LEU A 231 -0.67 -16.45 -0.55
C LEU A 231 -1.04 -15.01 -0.17
N ILE A 232 -0.04 -14.14 -0.15
CA ILE A 232 -0.21 -12.71 0.15
C ILE A 232 -0.16 -11.93 -1.17
N ASP A 233 -1.10 -11.04 -1.40
CA ASP A 233 -1.06 -10.18 -2.59
C ASP A 233 0.13 -9.20 -2.54
N ALA A 234 0.56 -8.68 -3.69
CA ALA A 234 1.74 -7.83 -3.79
C ALA A 234 1.67 -6.56 -2.90
N GLY A 235 0.46 -6.05 -2.63
CA GLY A 235 0.22 -4.92 -1.72
C GLY A 235 0.21 -5.27 -0.25
N GLY A 236 0.17 -6.56 0.10
CA GLY A 236 0.07 -7.05 1.48
C GLY A 236 -1.31 -6.86 2.10
N GLU A 237 -2.34 -6.63 1.28
CA GLU A 237 -3.69 -6.31 1.76
C GLU A 237 -4.57 -7.54 1.93
N LYS A 238 -4.35 -8.56 1.10
CA LYS A 238 -5.17 -9.78 1.09
C LYS A 238 -4.31 -11.02 1.30
N ILE A 239 -4.86 -11.95 2.07
CA ILE A 239 -4.29 -13.27 2.36
C ILE A 239 -5.31 -14.33 1.91
N TYR A 240 -4.81 -15.34 1.21
CA TYR A 240 -5.58 -16.48 0.71
C TYR A 240 -5.01 -17.78 1.25
#